data_6a4aabe8ae252d6917a4e2f7a209fe42
#
_entry.id   6a4aabe8ae252d6917a4e2f7a209fe42
#
_cell.length_a   1.000
_cell.length_b   1.000
_cell.length_c   1.000
_cell.angle_alpha   90.00
_cell.angle_beta   90.00
_cell.angle_gamma   90.00
#
_symmetry.space_group_name_H-M   'P 1'
#
loop_
_entity.id
_entity.type
_entity.pdbx_description
1 polymer ?
#
loop_
_entity_poly.entity_id
_entity_poly.type
_entity_poly.pdbx_seq_one_letter_code
_entity_poly.pdbx_strand_id
1 'polypeptide(L)'
;ILVNAADDVALETAIRIALYKARLARHEEPDWDDVPSLRLGDTFLASLVRACAGQAASFPARVLRAITETLEGLHLGAVHALRTGPGGGNPQQTRGKDKAMRRDVDYEFHMHYWQCDDGTVELASVGVHNDFSIPE
;
A
#
# COMPACT_ATOMS: atom_id res chain seq x y z
N ILE A 1 -1.03 13.14 16.62
CA ILE A 1 -2.24 12.31 16.47
C ILE A 1 -1.90 10.88 16.90
N LEU A 2 -2.63 10.38 17.89
CA LEU A 2 -2.51 8.99 18.31
C LEU A 2 -3.32 8.11 17.36
N VAL A 3 -2.66 7.13 16.79
CA VAL A 3 -3.27 6.15 15.89
C VAL A 3 -3.47 4.85 16.69
N ASN A 4 -4.65 4.28 16.65
CA ASN A 4 -5.01 3.08 17.42
C ASN A 4 -5.75 2.05 16.54
N ALA A 5 -6.12 0.91 17.13
CA ALA A 5 -6.79 -0.17 16.42
C ALA A 5 -8.13 0.25 15.78
N ALA A 6 -8.85 1.20 16.38
CA ALA A 6 -10.11 1.70 15.79
C ALA A 6 -9.85 2.47 14.50
N ASP A 7 -8.72 3.19 14.42
CA ASP A 7 -8.31 3.90 13.19
C ASP A 7 -7.91 2.90 12.10
N ASP A 8 -7.25 1.79 12.44
CA ASP A 8 -6.95 0.72 11.50
C ASP A 8 -8.22 0.08 10.94
N VAL A 9 -9.22 -0.15 11.79
CA VAL A 9 -10.53 -0.67 11.33
C VAL A 9 -11.19 0.31 10.37
N ALA A 10 -11.12 1.61 10.65
CA ALA A 10 -11.66 2.63 9.74
C ALA A 10 -10.93 2.63 8.40
N LEU A 11 -9.61 2.46 8.39
CA LEU A 11 -8.83 2.37 7.16
C LEU A 11 -9.17 1.10 6.38
N GLU A 12 -9.29 -0.04 7.03
CA GLU A 12 -9.70 -1.29 6.37
C GLU A 12 -11.07 -1.15 5.73
N THR A 13 -12.01 -0.49 6.40
CA THR A 13 -13.33 -0.21 5.84
C THR A 13 -13.25 0.69 4.61
N ALA A 14 -12.42 1.74 4.67
CA ALA A 14 -12.21 2.64 3.53
C ALA A 14 -11.61 1.89 2.33
N ILE A 15 -10.68 0.97 2.57
CA ILE A 15 -10.08 0.13 1.53
C ILE A 15 -11.16 -0.77 0.90
N ARG A 16 -11.98 -1.40 1.71
CA ARG A 16 -13.07 -2.27 1.23
C ARG A 16 -14.07 -1.51 0.36
N ILE A 17 -14.44 -0.31 0.79
CA ILE A 17 -15.33 0.57 0.01
C ILE A 17 -14.67 0.93 -1.33
N ALA A 18 -13.39 1.30 -1.31
CA ALA A 18 -12.66 1.65 -2.51
C ALA A 18 -12.57 0.48 -3.50
N LEU A 19 -12.32 -0.74 -3.01
CA LEU A 19 -12.33 -1.95 -3.83
C LEU A 19 -13.68 -2.17 -4.48
N TYR A 20 -14.74 -2.07 -3.70
CA TYR A 20 -16.12 -2.27 -4.19
C TYR A 20 -16.46 -1.28 -5.29
N LYS A 21 -16.17 0.01 -5.07
CA LYS A 21 -16.41 1.07 -6.05
C LYS A 21 -15.59 0.88 -7.33
N ALA A 22 -14.33 0.48 -7.20
CA ALA A 22 -13.46 0.24 -8.35
C ALA A 22 -13.99 -0.91 -9.22
N ARG A 23 -14.46 -1.98 -8.60
CA ARG A 23 -15.05 -3.13 -9.31
C ARG A 23 -16.35 -2.73 -9.99
N LEU A 24 -17.21 -1.96 -9.34
CA LEU A 24 -18.42 -1.42 -9.97
C LEU A 24 -18.09 -0.57 -11.19
N ALA A 25 -17.07 0.27 -11.10
CA ALA A 25 -16.66 1.14 -12.22
C ALA A 25 -16.18 0.33 -13.43
N ARG A 26 -15.67 -0.89 -13.22
CA ARG A 26 -15.29 -1.81 -14.30
C ARG A 26 -16.44 -2.70 -14.78
N HIS A 27 -17.68 -2.39 -14.37
CA HIS A 27 -18.88 -3.16 -14.72
C HIS A 27 -18.86 -4.62 -14.23
N GLU A 28 -18.16 -4.87 -13.12
CA GLU A 28 -18.17 -6.16 -12.45
C GLU A 28 -19.35 -6.25 -11.48
N GLU A 29 -19.69 -7.46 -11.07
CA GLU A 29 -20.67 -7.71 -9.99
C GLU A 29 -19.90 -8.03 -8.72
N PRO A 30 -19.47 -7.00 -7.94
CA PRO A 30 -18.58 -7.24 -6.81
C PRO A 30 -19.33 -7.86 -5.63
N ASP A 31 -18.62 -8.74 -4.93
CA ASP A 31 -19.03 -9.26 -3.63
C ASP A 31 -18.31 -8.43 -2.56
N TRP A 32 -19.09 -7.83 -1.66
CA TRP A 32 -18.55 -7.04 -0.54
C TRP A 32 -17.58 -7.85 0.33
N ASP A 33 -17.81 -9.15 0.46
CA ASP A 33 -16.99 -10.03 1.30
C ASP A 33 -15.76 -10.59 0.57
N ASP A 34 -15.66 -10.41 -0.74
CA ASP A 34 -14.51 -10.86 -1.51
C ASP A 34 -13.38 -9.81 -1.43
N VAL A 35 -12.62 -9.87 -0.35
CA VAL A 35 -11.46 -8.99 -0.12
C VAL A 35 -10.18 -9.82 -0.17
N PRO A 36 -9.19 -9.45 -1.02
CA PRO A 36 -7.90 -10.12 -1.02
C PRO A 36 -7.24 -10.11 0.36
N SER A 37 -6.38 -11.09 0.62
CA SER A 37 -5.69 -11.18 1.89
C SER A 37 -4.82 -9.95 2.13
N LEU A 38 -5.16 -9.18 3.17
CA LEU A 38 -4.57 -7.90 3.50
C LEU A 38 -4.22 -7.86 4.98
N ARG A 39 -3.07 -7.28 5.29
CA ARG A 39 -2.67 -6.94 6.66
C ARG A 39 -2.16 -5.52 6.67
N LEU A 40 -2.54 -4.75 7.71
CA LEU A 40 -1.96 -3.44 7.96
C LEU A 40 -0.79 -3.62 8.92
N GLY A 41 0.40 -3.17 8.51
CA GLY A 41 1.55 -3.13 9.39
C GLY A 41 1.33 -2.14 10.54
N ASP A 42 2.02 -2.33 11.65
CA ASP A 42 1.79 -1.60 12.90
C ASP A 42 1.92 -0.08 12.77
N THR A 43 2.74 0.39 11.82
CA THR A 43 3.02 1.83 11.64
C THR A 43 2.49 2.38 10.33
N PHE A 44 1.73 1.59 9.56
CA PHE A 44 1.28 2.03 8.23
C PHE A 44 0.41 3.27 8.30
N LEU A 45 -0.65 3.24 9.12
CA LEU A 45 -1.57 4.38 9.21
C LEU A 45 -0.87 5.64 9.72
N ALA A 46 0.04 5.52 10.68
CA ALA A 46 0.83 6.67 11.15
C ALA A 46 1.68 7.26 10.02
N SER A 47 2.29 6.42 9.18
CA SER A 47 3.07 6.89 8.04
C SER A 47 2.18 7.56 6.99
N LEU A 48 0.98 7.04 6.77
CA LEU A 48 0.00 7.63 5.85
C LEU A 48 -0.46 9.00 6.33
N VAL A 49 -0.81 9.13 7.61
CA VAL A 49 -1.21 10.41 8.20
C VAL A 49 -0.08 11.43 8.06
N ARG A 50 1.14 11.02 8.33
CA ARG A 50 2.33 11.87 8.21
C ARG A 50 2.57 12.31 6.76
N ALA A 51 2.42 11.39 5.81
CA ALA A 51 2.57 11.69 4.38
C ALA A 51 1.48 12.63 3.86
N CYS A 52 0.27 12.56 4.40
CA CYS A 52 -0.83 13.45 4.01
C CYS A 52 -0.63 14.90 4.47
N ALA A 53 0.19 15.14 5.48
CA ALA A 53 0.42 16.48 6.01
C ALA A 53 1.02 17.40 4.94
N GLY A 54 0.36 18.53 4.67
CA GLY A 54 0.81 19.48 3.66
C GLY A 54 0.50 19.10 2.21
N GLN A 55 -0.16 17.96 1.98
CA GLN A 55 -0.53 17.51 0.64
C GLN A 55 -1.91 18.01 0.24
N ALA A 56 -2.19 17.97 -1.07
CA ALA A 56 -3.53 18.28 -1.60
C ALA A 56 -4.57 17.32 -1.03
N ALA A 57 -5.84 17.76 -0.97
CA ALA A 57 -6.96 16.95 -0.47
C ALA A 57 -7.17 15.66 -1.27
N SER A 58 -6.68 15.60 -2.52
CA SER A 58 -6.76 14.41 -3.37
C SER A 58 -5.71 13.34 -3.04
N PHE A 59 -4.72 13.63 -2.21
CA PHE A 59 -3.64 12.70 -1.93
C PHE A 59 -4.12 11.40 -1.26
N PRO A 60 -4.99 11.42 -0.24
CA PRO A 60 -5.51 10.19 0.35
C PRO A 60 -6.20 9.27 -0.69
N ALA A 61 -6.92 9.85 -1.65
CA ALA A 61 -7.55 9.08 -2.71
C ALA A 61 -6.53 8.40 -3.63
N ARG A 62 -5.39 9.06 -3.89
CA ARG A 62 -4.29 8.44 -4.66
C ARG A 62 -3.68 7.26 -3.92
N VAL A 63 -3.51 7.38 -2.61
CA VAL A 63 -3.00 6.27 -1.79
C VAL A 63 -4.00 5.11 -1.79
N LEU A 64 -5.29 5.38 -1.60
CA LEU A 64 -6.32 4.35 -1.67
C LEU A 64 -6.34 3.66 -3.02
N ARG A 65 -6.16 4.40 -4.12
CA ARG A 65 -6.08 3.80 -5.44
C ARG A 65 -4.84 2.89 -5.56
N ALA A 66 -3.70 3.33 -5.05
CA ALA A 66 -2.49 2.49 -5.04
C ALA A 66 -2.72 1.19 -4.25
N ILE A 67 -3.41 1.27 -3.12
CA ILE A 67 -3.74 0.10 -2.32
C ILE A 67 -4.65 -0.86 -3.11
N THR A 68 -5.73 -0.35 -3.69
CA THR A 68 -6.68 -1.20 -4.44
C THR A 68 -6.02 -1.84 -5.66
N GLU A 69 -5.21 -1.09 -6.40
CA GLU A 69 -4.47 -1.62 -7.54
C GLU A 69 -3.47 -2.70 -7.12
N THR A 70 -2.84 -2.54 -5.97
CA THR A 70 -1.93 -3.56 -5.42
C THR A 70 -2.69 -4.85 -5.09
N LEU A 71 -3.81 -4.73 -4.39
CA LEU A 71 -4.62 -5.87 -4.00
C LEU A 71 -5.22 -6.61 -5.19
N GLU A 72 -5.53 -5.88 -6.26
CA GLU A 72 -6.15 -6.46 -7.48
C GLU A 72 -5.11 -6.87 -8.52
N GLY A 73 -3.83 -6.62 -8.30
CA GLY A 73 -2.77 -6.94 -9.26
C GLY A 73 -2.83 -6.11 -10.53
N LEU A 74 -3.28 -4.87 -10.46
CA LEU A 74 -3.43 -3.96 -11.60
C LEU A 74 -2.24 -3.00 -11.73
N HIS A 75 -2.03 -2.47 -12.93
CA HIS A 75 -1.00 -1.44 -13.21
C HIS A 75 0.39 -1.84 -12.70
N LEU A 76 0.83 -3.05 -13.03
CA LEU A 76 2.08 -3.62 -12.53
C LEU A 76 3.33 -2.84 -12.96
N GLY A 77 3.23 -1.97 -13.98
CA GLY A 77 4.33 -1.09 -14.36
C GLY A 77 4.73 -0.08 -13.30
N ALA A 78 3.83 0.20 -12.33
CA ALA A 78 4.11 1.07 -11.19
C ALA A 78 4.73 0.32 -10.00
N VAL A 79 4.87 -1.01 -10.08
CA VAL A 79 5.38 -1.86 -9.00
C VAL A 79 6.83 -2.25 -9.29
N HIS A 80 7.68 -2.08 -8.27
CA HIS A 80 9.09 -2.43 -8.34
C HIS A 80 9.53 -3.14 -7.06
N ALA A 81 10.57 -3.96 -7.17
CA ALA A 81 11.23 -4.50 -5.99
C ALA A 81 11.79 -3.35 -5.14
N LEU A 82 11.54 -3.36 -3.84
CA LEU A 82 12.16 -2.40 -2.92
C LEU A 82 13.55 -2.92 -2.54
N ARG A 83 14.56 -2.22 -3.01
CA ARG A 83 15.96 -2.57 -2.81
C ARG A 83 16.55 -1.82 -1.62
N THR A 84 17.73 -2.23 -1.21
CA THR A 84 18.45 -1.58 -0.09
C THR A 84 19.01 -0.20 -0.44
N GLY A 85 18.99 0.17 -1.72
CA GLY A 85 19.48 1.44 -2.20
C GLY A 85 19.02 1.71 -3.63
N PRO A 86 19.45 2.84 -4.25
CA PRO A 86 18.89 3.32 -5.52
C PRO A 86 19.29 2.52 -6.76
N GLY A 87 20.38 1.78 -6.72
CA GLY A 87 20.90 1.08 -7.90
C GLY A 87 20.26 -0.28 -8.12
N GLY A 88 20.14 -0.68 -9.39
CA GLY A 88 19.65 -2.01 -9.74
C GLY A 88 20.56 -3.16 -9.27
N GLY A 89 21.81 -2.85 -8.88
CA GLY A 89 22.72 -3.81 -8.25
C GLY A 89 22.48 -4.02 -6.76
N ASN A 90 21.67 -3.18 -6.10
CA ASN A 90 21.32 -3.39 -4.70
C ASN A 90 20.29 -4.51 -4.58
N PRO A 91 20.40 -5.39 -3.57
CA PRO A 91 19.47 -6.50 -3.43
C PRO A 91 18.08 -6.03 -2.99
N GLN A 92 17.07 -6.78 -3.39
CA GLN A 92 15.72 -6.61 -2.86
C GLN A 92 15.71 -6.95 -1.37
N GLN A 93 15.04 -6.12 -0.57
CA GLN A 93 14.87 -6.39 0.85
C GLN A 93 13.90 -7.55 1.05
N THR A 94 14.19 -8.39 2.04
CA THR A 94 13.39 -9.58 2.35
C THR A 94 13.18 -9.71 3.85
N ARG A 95 12.12 -10.43 4.21
CA ARG A 95 11.81 -10.82 5.59
C ARG A 95 11.44 -12.31 5.53
N GLY A 96 12.44 -13.19 5.75
CA GLY A 96 12.26 -14.60 5.47
C GLY A 96 11.98 -14.83 3.98
N LYS A 97 10.81 -15.39 3.64
CA LYS A 97 10.37 -15.58 2.26
C LYS A 97 9.52 -14.43 1.73
N ASP A 98 9.17 -13.46 2.57
CA ASP A 98 8.43 -12.28 2.18
C ASP A 98 9.35 -11.31 1.43
N LYS A 99 8.83 -10.64 0.42
CA LYS A 99 9.60 -9.73 -0.42
C LYS A 99 9.09 -8.31 -0.29
N ALA A 100 10.01 -7.37 -0.09
CA ALA A 100 9.67 -5.96 -0.03
C ALA A 100 9.40 -5.41 -1.43
N MET A 101 8.30 -4.71 -1.56
CA MET A 101 7.84 -4.11 -2.82
C MET A 101 7.53 -2.64 -2.60
N ARG A 102 7.62 -1.87 -3.67
CA ARG A 102 7.14 -0.50 -3.69
C ARG A 102 6.18 -0.33 -4.86
N ARG A 103 5.15 0.48 -4.65
CA ARG A 103 4.27 0.95 -5.72
C ARG A 103 4.29 2.48 -5.74
N ASP A 104 4.41 3.06 -6.91
CA ASP A 104 4.35 4.50 -7.08
C ASP A 104 2.93 4.98 -6.74
N VAL A 105 2.83 5.97 -5.84
CA VAL A 105 1.59 6.71 -5.58
C VAL A 105 1.52 7.88 -6.53
N ASP A 106 2.60 8.64 -6.60
CA ASP A 106 2.89 9.65 -7.61
C ASP A 106 4.41 9.72 -7.79
N TYR A 107 4.93 10.73 -8.52
CA TYR A 107 6.37 10.80 -8.76
C TYR A 107 7.18 11.13 -7.50
N GLU A 108 6.53 11.61 -6.43
CA GLU A 108 7.18 12.01 -5.18
C GLU A 108 7.03 10.98 -4.06
N PHE A 109 5.92 10.26 -4.03
CA PHE A 109 5.59 9.31 -2.96
C PHE A 109 5.47 7.90 -3.47
N HIS A 110 5.96 6.95 -2.65
CA HIS A 110 5.81 5.51 -2.87
C HIS A 110 5.11 4.86 -1.67
N MET A 111 4.40 3.79 -1.95
CA MET A 111 3.87 2.90 -0.92
C MET A 111 4.74 1.65 -0.86
N HIS A 112 5.29 1.36 0.32
CA HIS A 112 6.07 0.15 0.57
C HIS A 112 5.20 -0.91 1.21
N TYR A 113 5.33 -2.15 0.74
CA TYR A 113 4.56 -3.26 1.28
C TYR A 113 5.36 -4.56 1.18
N TRP A 114 4.96 -5.52 2.01
CA TRP A 114 5.48 -6.87 1.93
C TRP A 114 4.55 -7.73 1.09
N GLN A 115 5.09 -8.34 0.05
CA GLN A 115 4.42 -9.43 -0.63
C GLN A 115 4.79 -10.69 0.13
N CYS A 116 3.89 -11.16 0.97
CA CYS A 116 4.13 -12.29 1.83
C CYS A 116 4.11 -13.61 1.05
N ASP A 117 4.85 -14.58 1.54
CA ASP A 117 4.96 -15.89 0.89
C ASP A 117 3.60 -16.62 0.80
N ASP A 118 2.71 -16.35 1.75
CA ASP A 118 1.35 -16.90 1.77
C ASP A 118 0.35 -16.18 0.86
N GLY A 119 0.79 -15.18 0.10
CA GLY A 119 -0.06 -14.39 -0.78
C GLY A 119 -0.65 -13.13 -0.16
N THR A 120 -0.48 -12.93 1.15
CA THR A 120 -0.96 -11.72 1.82
C THR A 120 -0.15 -10.50 1.38
N VAL A 121 -0.83 -9.36 1.21
CA VAL A 121 -0.19 -8.06 1.07
C VAL A 121 -0.21 -7.40 2.45
N GLU A 122 0.97 -7.08 2.98
CA GLU A 122 1.10 -6.33 4.23
C GLU A 122 1.55 -4.91 3.93
N LEU A 123 0.67 -3.94 4.12
CA LEU A 123 1.00 -2.53 3.91
C LEU A 123 1.91 -2.05 5.03
N ALA A 124 3.08 -1.52 4.67
CA ALA A 124 4.13 -1.18 5.64
C ALA A 124 4.28 0.31 5.85
N SER A 125 4.38 1.10 4.78
CA SER A 125 4.58 2.56 4.91
C SER A 125 4.27 3.30 3.63
N VAL A 126 4.01 4.61 3.77
CA VAL A 126 3.99 5.58 2.66
C VAL A 126 5.09 6.58 2.93
N GLY A 127 5.96 6.80 1.96
CA GLY A 127 7.10 7.70 2.10
C GLY A 127 7.54 8.30 0.78
N VAL A 128 8.57 9.16 0.83
CA VAL A 128 9.12 9.81 -0.36
C VAL A 128 9.91 8.81 -1.22
N HIS A 129 10.06 9.11 -2.50
CA HIS A 129 10.61 8.17 -3.49
C HIS A 129 12.06 7.72 -3.23
N ASN A 130 12.85 8.49 -2.49
CA ASN A 130 14.23 8.12 -2.16
C ASN A 130 14.39 7.52 -0.75
N ASP A 131 13.29 7.19 -0.09
CA ASP A 131 13.29 6.43 1.15
C ASP A 131 13.26 4.94 0.82
N PHE A 132 14.29 4.20 1.26
CA PHE A 132 14.41 2.76 1.02
C PHE A 132 14.09 1.94 2.27
N SER A 133 13.62 2.57 3.34
CA SER A 133 13.25 1.88 4.57
C SER A 133 11.89 1.20 4.44
N ILE A 134 11.74 0.07 5.13
CA ILE A 134 10.46 -0.62 5.23
C ILE A 134 10.32 -1.21 6.64
N PRO A 135 9.25 -0.87 7.38
CA PRO A 135 8.97 -1.49 8.68
C PRO A 135 8.73 -2.99 8.54
N GLU A 136 9.28 -3.75 9.47
CA GLU A 136 9.13 -5.20 9.50
C GLU A 136 7.91 -5.69 10.28
#